data_bb0b73527167ee54af4a1dab2025252b
#
_entry.id   bb0b73527167ee54af4a1dab2025252b
#
_cell.length_a   1.000
_cell.length_b   1.000
_cell.length_c   1.000
_cell.angle_alpha   90.00
_cell.angle_beta   90.00
_cell.angle_gamma   90.00
#
_symmetry.space_group_name_H-M   'P 1'
#
loop_
_entity.id
_entity.type
_entity.pdbx_description
1 polymer ?
#
loop_
_entity_poly.entity_id
_entity_poly.type
_entity_poly.pdbx_seq_one_letter_code
_entity_poly.pdbx_strand_id
1 'polypeptide(L)'
;NDVGPRLQVSALARIGAYVGQPATFATLAEAVQAMREAATTFGPHTDEQWETFTRRVYRQRGGQWVKHYDLGLAVPLAAQNAEAYAAGEKLLWQAYDTLDCPVLIVHGAQSDLLTAATLAEMLARNTRSTSIEVAGVGHAPTLMTSAQIEPVAAFLRSSLK
;
A
#
# COMPACT_ATOMS: atom_id res chain seq x y z
N ASN A 1 0.02 0.29 -7.02
CA ASN A 1 0.67 -0.70 -6.16
C ASN A 1 -0.34 -1.20 -5.14
N ASP A 2 -0.83 -2.39 -5.36
CA ASP A 2 -1.66 -3.20 -4.45
C ASP A 2 -2.94 -2.53 -3.92
N VAL A 3 -3.57 -1.75 -4.75
CA VAL A 3 -4.88 -1.14 -4.49
C VAL A 3 -5.69 -1.11 -5.78
N GLY A 4 -7.00 -1.26 -5.67
CA GLY A 4 -7.93 -1.25 -6.80
C GLY A 4 -9.17 -0.42 -6.51
N PRO A 5 -10.08 -0.31 -7.47
CA PRO A 5 -11.33 0.41 -7.30
C PRO A 5 -12.25 -0.15 -6.21
N ARG A 6 -12.21 -1.48 -6.00
CA ARG A 6 -12.94 -2.14 -4.90
C ARG A 6 -12.03 -2.28 -3.70
N LEU A 7 -12.37 -1.63 -2.59
CA LEU A 7 -11.64 -1.66 -1.33
C LEU A 7 -12.32 -2.62 -0.35
N GLN A 8 -11.55 -3.52 0.24
CA GLN A 8 -12.08 -4.46 1.24
C GLN A 8 -12.24 -3.76 2.60
N VAL A 9 -13.46 -3.71 3.11
CA VAL A 9 -13.79 -3.01 4.37
C VAL A 9 -12.99 -3.56 5.55
N SER A 10 -12.79 -4.88 5.61
CA SER A 10 -11.99 -5.53 6.66
C SER A 10 -10.52 -5.10 6.62
N ALA A 11 -9.94 -4.99 5.42
CA ALA A 11 -8.57 -4.52 5.26
C ALA A 11 -8.43 -3.04 5.64
N LEU A 12 -9.41 -2.21 5.27
CA LEU A 12 -9.44 -0.80 5.67
C LEU A 12 -9.60 -0.63 7.18
N ALA A 13 -10.42 -1.45 7.83
CA ALA A 13 -10.54 -1.46 9.29
C ALA A 13 -9.21 -1.83 9.97
N ARG A 14 -8.50 -2.85 9.45
CA ARG A 14 -7.15 -3.21 9.91
C ARG A 14 -6.17 -2.05 9.75
N ILE A 15 -6.15 -1.40 8.59
CA ILE A 15 -5.30 -0.24 8.32
C ILE A 15 -5.66 0.92 9.26
N GLY A 16 -6.93 1.20 9.44
CA GLY A 16 -7.43 2.25 10.34
C GLY A 16 -7.07 2.03 11.81
N ALA A 17 -6.80 0.80 12.22
CA ALA A 17 -6.39 0.50 13.59
C ALA A 17 -5.00 1.09 13.96
N TYR A 18 -4.12 1.34 12.98
CA TYR A 18 -2.79 1.91 13.21
C TYR A 18 -2.52 3.25 12.52
N VAL A 19 -3.24 3.54 11.42
CA VAL A 19 -3.12 4.84 10.74
C VAL A 19 -3.73 5.93 11.62
N GLY A 20 -3.00 7.05 11.76
CA GLY A 20 -3.44 8.17 12.58
C GLY A 20 -3.23 7.99 14.08
N GLN A 21 -2.87 6.80 14.56
CA GLN A 21 -2.51 6.64 15.96
C GLN A 21 -1.16 7.28 16.24
N PRO A 22 -1.02 8.11 17.29
CA PRO A 22 0.28 8.66 17.68
C PRO A 22 1.20 7.51 18.12
N ALA A 23 2.47 7.62 17.77
CA ALA A 23 3.49 6.71 18.25
C ALA A 23 4.78 7.47 18.48
N THR A 24 5.43 7.21 19.60
CA THR A 24 6.67 7.88 20.02
C THR A 24 7.62 6.85 20.61
N PHE A 25 8.86 6.85 20.15
CA PHE A 25 9.89 5.90 20.60
C PHE A 25 11.14 6.66 21.01
N ALA A 26 11.84 6.17 22.03
CA ALA A 26 13.09 6.78 22.50
C ALA A 26 14.23 6.53 21.50
N THR A 27 14.23 5.36 20.85
CA THR A 27 15.28 4.94 19.92
C THR A 27 14.73 4.53 18.56
N LEU A 28 15.60 4.57 17.55
CA LEU A 28 15.26 4.03 16.22
C LEU A 28 15.00 2.53 16.28
N ALA A 29 15.73 1.80 17.09
CA ALA A 29 15.55 0.35 17.24
C ALA A 29 14.14 -0.01 17.73
N GLU A 30 13.61 0.71 18.70
CA GLU A 30 12.21 0.55 19.15
C GLU A 30 11.22 0.86 18.02
N ALA A 31 11.44 1.92 17.27
CA ALA A 31 10.58 2.26 16.13
C ALA A 31 10.64 1.18 15.02
N VAL A 32 11.81 0.60 14.75
CA VAL A 32 12.00 -0.51 13.80
C VAL A 32 11.23 -1.75 14.28
N GLN A 33 11.34 -2.09 15.55
CA GLN A 33 10.62 -3.24 16.11
C GLN A 33 9.10 -3.07 15.99
N ALA A 34 8.58 -1.91 16.37
CA ALA A 34 7.17 -1.59 16.23
C ALA A 34 6.69 -1.60 14.76
N MET A 35 7.54 -1.17 13.83
CA MET A 35 7.25 -1.24 12.40
C MET A 35 7.16 -2.69 11.90
N ARG A 36 8.05 -3.57 12.31
CA ARG A 36 8.02 -5.00 11.96
C ARG A 36 6.73 -5.66 12.47
N GLU A 37 6.32 -5.35 13.69
CA GLU A 37 5.09 -5.89 14.29
C GLU A 37 3.82 -5.41 13.58
N ALA A 38 3.80 -4.16 13.15
CA ALA A 38 2.66 -3.59 12.41
C ALA A 38 2.60 -4.03 10.94
N ALA A 39 3.74 -4.33 10.33
CA ALA A 39 3.88 -4.57 8.90
C ALA A 39 4.15 -6.06 8.57
N THR A 40 3.53 -6.98 9.27
CA THR A 40 3.73 -8.44 9.11
C THR A 40 3.43 -8.94 7.69
N THR A 41 2.61 -8.22 6.95
CA THR A 41 2.20 -8.58 5.57
C THR A 41 3.18 -8.10 4.50
N PHE A 42 4.21 -7.32 4.84
CA PHE A 42 5.12 -6.73 3.85
C PHE A 42 6.15 -7.73 3.28
N GLY A 43 6.18 -8.94 3.81
CA GLY A 43 7.13 -9.98 3.42
C GLY A 43 8.50 -9.81 4.07
N PRO A 44 9.48 -10.64 3.68
CA PRO A 44 10.81 -10.64 4.27
C PRO A 44 11.62 -9.42 3.85
N HIS A 45 12.29 -8.81 4.82
CA HIS A 45 13.21 -7.68 4.62
C HIS A 45 14.45 -7.87 5.48
N THR A 46 15.59 -7.36 5.02
CA THR A 46 16.81 -7.27 5.84
C THR A 46 16.66 -6.22 6.95
N ASP A 47 17.53 -6.27 7.95
CA ASP A 47 17.54 -5.27 9.02
C ASP A 47 17.74 -3.86 8.48
N GLU A 48 18.62 -3.70 7.49
CA GLU A 48 18.88 -2.42 6.82
C GLU A 48 17.63 -1.90 6.07
N GLN A 49 16.88 -2.80 5.41
CA GLN A 49 15.64 -2.44 4.73
C GLN A 49 14.58 -2.00 5.73
N TRP A 50 14.42 -2.69 6.85
CA TRP A 50 13.50 -2.29 7.92
C TRP A 50 13.88 -0.93 8.51
N GLU A 51 15.17 -0.69 8.76
CA GLU A 51 15.63 0.61 9.24
C GLU A 51 15.34 1.73 8.22
N THR A 52 15.67 1.49 6.95
CA THR A 52 15.41 2.44 5.87
C THR A 52 13.92 2.76 5.74
N PHE A 53 13.06 1.74 5.81
CA PHE A 53 11.61 1.92 5.76
C PHE A 53 11.09 2.71 6.97
N THR A 54 11.58 2.36 8.17
CA THR A 54 11.20 3.05 9.40
C THR A 54 11.57 4.53 9.36
N ARG A 55 12.75 4.89 8.85
CA ARG A 55 13.19 6.29 8.69
C ARG A 55 12.33 7.10 7.71
N ARG A 56 11.58 6.46 6.83
CA ARG A 56 10.61 7.11 5.93
C ARG A 56 9.26 7.37 6.61
N VAL A 57 8.90 6.54 7.59
CA VAL A 57 7.63 6.64 8.32
C VAL A 57 7.78 7.47 9.60
N TYR A 58 8.95 7.44 10.21
CA TYR A 58 9.26 8.15 11.45
C TYR A 58 10.42 9.13 11.25
N ARG A 59 10.38 10.23 11.99
CA ARG A 59 11.48 11.21 12.05
C ARG A 59 11.84 11.54 13.50
N GLN A 60 13.06 11.98 13.72
CA GLN A 60 13.49 12.45 15.02
C GLN A 60 12.97 13.87 15.28
N ARG A 61 12.31 14.06 16.42
CA ARG A 61 11.84 15.37 16.90
C ARG A 61 11.94 15.41 18.42
N GLY A 62 12.60 16.43 18.95
CA GLY A 62 12.79 16.57 20.40
C GLY A 62 13.50 15.37 21.06
N GLY A 63 14.45 14.72 20.37
CA GLY A 63 15.15 13.54 20.87
C GLY A 63 14.39 12.21 20.74
N GLN A 64 13.16 12.23 20.25
CA GLN A 64 12.31 11.06 20.10
C GLN A 64 11.97 10.80 18.63
N TRP A 65 11.64 9.54 18.31
CA TRP A 65 11.14 9.14 16.99
C TRP A 65 9.63 9.21 16.98
N VAL A 66 9.05 10.05 16.11
CA VAL A 66 7.61 10.29 15.97
C VAL A 66 7.18 10.06 14.54
N LYS A 67 5.91 9.71 14.32
CA LYS A 67 5.36 9.55 12.96
C LYS A 67 5.57 10.82 12.12
N HIS A 68 5.95 10.64 10.87
CA HIS A 68 6.33 11.71 9.94
C HIS A 68 5.17 12.16 9.04
N TYR A 69 4.05 11.50 9.09
CA TYR A 69 2.86 11.87 8.32
C TYR A 69 1.80 12.55 9.21
N ASP A 70 0.85 13.25 8.58
CA ASP A 70 -0.26 13.87 9.28
C ASP A 70 -1.21 12.80 9.83
N LEU A 71 -1.40 12.77 11.14
CA LEU A 71 -2.30 11.82 11.80
C LEU A 71 -3.77 12.03 11.39
N GLY A 72 -4.12 13.21 10.87
CA GLY A 72 -5.44 13.53 10.32
C GLY A 72 -5.84 12.67 9.12
N LEU A 73 -4.89 11.94 8.49
CA LEU A 73 -5.21 10.93 7.47
C LEU A 73 -6.19 9.84 7.95
N ALA A 74 -6.31 9.62 9.26
CA ALA A 74 -7.29 8.69 9.81
C ALA A 74 -8.73 9.22 9.78
N VAL A 75 -8.93 10.53 9.76
CA VAL A 75 -10.26 11.15 9.86
C VAL A 75 -11.22 10.67 8.76
N PRO A 76 -10.86 10.73 7.47
CA PRO A 76 -11.74 10.22 6.42
C PRO A 76 -11.96 8.70 6.49
N LEU A 77 -10.99 7.93 7.01
CA LEU A 77 -11.15 6.48 7.18
C LEU A 77 -12.18 6.16 8.28
N ALA A 78 -12.16 6.91 9.37
CA ALA A 78 -13.10 6.71 10.48
C ALA A 78 -14.53 7.18 10.16
N ALA A 79 -14.69 8.11 9.24
CA ALA A 79 -15.99 8.69 8.87
C ALA A 79 -16.76 7.86 7.81
N GLN A 80 -16.15 6.83 7.23
CA GLN A 80 -16.77 6.05 6.15
C GLN A 80 -17.75 5.00 6.69
N ASN A 81 -18.86 4.85 5.96
CA ASN A 81 -19.86 3.82 6.17
C ASN A 81 -20.07 3.00 4.87
N ALA A 82 -20.92 1.98 4.92
CA ALA A 82 -21.14 1.08 3.78
C ALA A 82 -21.65 1.82 2.51
N GLU A 83 -22.46 2.85 2.66
CA GLU A 83 -22.97 3.65 1.55
C GLU A 83 -21.86 4.50 0.92
N ALA A 84 -21.02 5.13 1.73
CA ALA A 84 -19.88 5.89 1.26
C ALA A 84 -18.85 4.99 0.52
N TYR A 85 -18.61 3.77 1.02
CA TYR A 85 -17.76 2.78 0.34
C TYR A 85 -18.33 2.38 -1.02
N ALA A 86 -19.63 2.07 -1.10
CA ALA A 86 -20.28 1.70 -2.37
C ALA A 86 -20.25 2.83 -3.39
N ALA A 87 -20.51 4.07 -2.96
CA ALA A 87 -20.42 5.25 -3.81
C ALA A 87 -18.96 5.49 -4.28
N GLY A 88 -18.01 5.36 -3.38
CA GLY A 88 -16.58 5.47 -3.69
C GLY A 88 -16.11 4.41 -4.68
N GLU A 89 -16.49 3.15 -4.49
CA GLU A 89 -16.18 2.06 -5.42
C GLU A 89 -16.68 2.37 -6.84
N LYS A 90 -17.93 2.83 -6.95
CA LYS A 90 -18.52 3.20 -8.24
C LYS A 90 -17.70 4.29 -8.95
N LEU A 91 -17.31 5.34 -8.21
CA LEU A 91 -16.50 6.43 -8.76
C LEU A 91 -15.10 5.95 -9.18
N LEU A 92 -14.49 5.10 -8.38
CA LEU A 92 -13.15 4.56 -8.67
C LEU A 92 -13.18 3.64 -9.90
N TRP A 93 -14.22 2.83 -10.08
CA TRP A 93 -14.39 2.04 -11.30
C TRP A 93 -14.59 2.94 -12.52
N GLN A 94 -15.43 3.96 -12.43
CA GLN A 94 -15.62 4.93 -13.51
C GLN A 94 -14.28 5.60 -13.88
N ALA A 95 -13.51 6.05 -12.89
CA ALA A 95 -12.20 6.64 -13.14
C ALA A 95 -11.23 5.64 -13.77
N TYR A 96 -11.21 4.39 -13.30
CA TYR A 96 -10.36 3.34 -13.85
C TYR A 96 -10.70 3.03 -15.31
N ASP A 97 -11.99 2.96 -15.64
CA ASP A 97 -12.48 2.67 -17.00
C ASP A 97 -12.13 3.79 -18.02
N THR A 98 -11.84 5.01 -17.54
CA THR A 98 -11.41 6.13 -18.40
C THR A 98 -9.91 6.16 -18.68
N LEU A 99 -9.11 5.29 -18.06
CA LEU A 99 -7.66 5.30 -18.26
C LEU A 99 -7.31 4.82 -19.69
N ASP A 100 -6.75 5.74 -20.48
CA ASP A 100 -6.28 5.48 -21.85
C ASP A 100 -4.74 5.45 -21.94
N CYS A 101 -4.10 4.91 -20.94
CA CYS A 101 -2.66 4.71 -20.87
C CYS A 101 -2.32 3.29 -20.42
N PRO A 102 -1.08 2.81 -20.65
CA PRO A 102 -0.62 1.57 -20.06
C PRO A 102 -0.70 1.63 -18.53
N VAL A 103 -1.20 0.57 -17.91
CA VAL A 103 -1.31 0.45 -16.45
C VAL A 103 -0.55 -0.79 -15.98
N LEU A 104 0.33 -0.62 -15.01
CA LEU A 104 0.95 -1.74 -14.29
C LEU A 104 0.35 -1.86 -12.91
N ILE A 105 -0.22 -3.02 -12.61
CA ILE A 105 -0.75 -3.36 -11.29
C ILE A 105 0.27 -4.25 -10.58
N VAL A 106 0.85 -3.75 -9.49
CA VAL A 106 1.70 -4.56 -8.62
C VAL A 106 0.82 -5.13 -7.52
N HIS A 107 0.75 -6.45 -7.44
CA HIS A 107 -0.14 -7.19 -6.54
C HIS A 107 0.66 -8.05 -5.56
N GLY A 108 0.41 -7.90 -4.27
CA GLY A 108 0.89 -8.85 -3.28
C GLY A 108 0.01 -10.09 -3.28
N ALA A 109 0.61 -11.27 -3.49
CA ALA A 109 -0.13 -12.54 -3.62
C ALA A 109 -1.03 -12.85 -2.39
N GLN A 110 -0.72 -12.26 -1.23
CA GLN A 110 -1.46 -12.41 0.02
C GLN A 110 -2.23 -11.14 0.41
N SER A 111 -2.44 -10.22 -0.55
CA SER A 111 -3.14 -8.97 -0.27
C SER A 111 -4.58 -9.21 0.15
N ASP A 112 -4.93 -8.62 1.27
CA ASP A 112 -6.30 -8.56 1.78
C ASP A 112 -7.05 -7.30 1.30
N LEU A 113 -6.34 -6.33 0.72
CA LEU A 113 -6.92 -5.09 0.20
C LEU A 113 -7.23 -5.17 -1.30
N LEU A 114 -6.25 -5.54 -2.13
CA LEU A 114 -6.45 -5.84 -3.54
C LEU A 114 -6.63 -7.36 -3.68
N THR A 115 -7.87 -7.82 -3.76
CA THR A 115 -8.13 -9.26 -3.91
C THR A 115 -7.84 -9.73 -5.33
N ALA A 116 -7.55 -11.02 -5.50
CA ALA A 116 -7.36 -11.64 -6.81
C ALA A 116 -8.60 -11.44 -7.73
N ALA A 117 -9.81 -11.45 -7.17
CA ALA A 117 -11.03 -11.18 -7.91
C ALA A 117 -11.09 -9.74 -8.44
N THR A 118 -10.71 -8.75 -7.61
CA THR A 118 -10.65 -7.35 -8.03
C THR A 118 -9.56 -7.14 -9.07
N LEU A 119 -8.39 -7.78 -8.91
CA LEU A 119 -7.32 -7.74 -9.90
C LEU A 119 -7.77 -8.31 -11.25
N ALA A 120 -8.44 -9.47 -11.25
CA ALA A 120 -8.98 -10.08 -12.47
C ALA A 120 -10.01 -9.16 -13.16
N GLU A 121 -10.89 -8.51 -12.39
CA GLU A 121 -11.84 -7.54 -12.93
C GLU A 121 -11.13 -6.32 -13.53
N MET A 122 -10.09 -5.78 -12.88
CA MET A 122 -9.30 -4.68 -13.42
C MET A 122 -8.66 -5.04 -14.77
N LEU A 123 -8.04 -6.21 -14.87
CA LEU A 123 -7.42 -6.69 -16.10
C LEU A 123 -8.44 -6.92 -17.23
N ALA A 124 -9.63 -7.40 -16.88
CA ALA A 124 -10.71 -7.63 -17.87
C ALA A 124 -11.31 -6.30 -18.39
N ARG A 125 -11.40 -5.26 -17.55
CA ARG A 125 -11.98 -3.97 -17.92
C ARG A 125 -11.04 -3.11 -18.75
N ASN A 126 -9.75 -3.16 -18.49
CA ASN A 126 -8.76 -2.34 -19.20
C ASN A 126 -7.69 -3.24 -19.85
N THR A 127 -7.79 -3.42 -21.16
CA THR A 127 -6.87 -4.26 -21.96
C THR A 127 -5.43 -3.71 -22.03
N ARG A 128 -5.19 -2.46 -21.61
CA ARG A 128 -3.86 -1.86 -21.48
C ARG A 128 -3.24 -2.12 -20.10
N SER A 129 -3.97 -2.79 -19.22
CA SER A 129 -3.47 -3.16 -17.89
C SER A 129 -2.70 -4.46 -17.96
N THR A 130 -1.59 -4.49 -17.24
CA THR A 130 -0.80 -5.69 -16.96
C THR A 130 -0.59 -5.80 -15.46
N SER A 131 -0.27 -6.99 -14.97
CA SER A 131 0.03 -7.17 -13.55
C SER A 131 1.32 -7.94 -13.33
N ILE A 132 1.95 -7.67 -12.19
CA ILE A 132 2.99 -8.52 -11.60
C ILE A 132 2.51 -8.93 -10.21
N GLU A 133 2.76 -10.18 -9.86
CA GLU A 133 2.44 -10.73 -8.55
C GLU A 133 3.70 -10.91 -7.72
N VAL A 134 3.67 -10.46 -6.46
CA VAL A 134 4.78 -10.59 -5.51
C VAL A 134 4.42 -11.69 -4.51
N ALA A 135 5.05 -12.85 -4.65
CA ALA A 135 4.83 -14.00 -3.79
C ALA A 135 5.23 -13.74 -2.33
N GLY A 136 4.45 -14.25 -1.39
CA GLY A 136 4.74 -14.13 0.05
C GLY A 136 4.54 -12.73 0.64
N VAL A 137 3.90 -11.82 -0.10
CA VAL A 137 3.65 -10.43 0.31
C VAL A 137 2.16 -10.15 0.27
N GLY A 138 1.67 -9.47 1.28
CA GLY A 138 0.32 -8.91 1.33
C GLY A 138 0.30 -7.43 0.96
N HIS A 139 -0.62 -6.67 1.53
CA HIS A 139 -0.69 -5.23 1.32
C HIS A 139 0.32 -4.50 2.22
N ALA A 140 1.32 -3.87 1.59
CA ALA A 140 1.60 -3.77 0.16
C ALA A 140 3.07 -4.13 -0.14
N PRO A 141 3.38 -4.58 -1.39
CA PRO A 141 4.76 -4.68 -1.86
C PRO A 141 5.52 -3.39 -1.63
N THR A 142 6.66 -3.46 -0.95
CA THR A 142 7.40 -2.28 -0.49
C THR A 142 8.28 -1.65 -1.56
N LEU A 143 8.50 -2.35 -2.67
CA LEU A 143 9.42 -1.97 -3.74
C LEU A 143 10.85 -1.71 -3.22
N MET A 144 11.32 -2.56 -2.31
CA MET A 144 12.66 -2.46 -1.71
C MET A 144 13.62 -3.56 -2.16
N THR A 145 13.17 -4.49 -2.97
CA THR A 145 14.01 -5.54 -3.54
C THR A 145 14.13 -5.39 -5.06
N SER A 146 15.24 -5.81 -5.65
CA SER A 146 15.42 -5.78 -7.11
C SER A 146 14.30 -6.52 -7.83
N ALA A 147 13.85 -7.67 -7.30
CA ALA A 147 12.75 -8.45 -7.86
C ALA A 147 11.42 -7.66 -7.96
N GLN A 148 11.18 -6.72 -7.05
CA GLN A 148 10.01 -5.84 -7.08
C GLN A 148 10.26 -4.59 -7.93
N ILE A 149 11.48 -4.04 -7.90
CA ILE A 149 11.81 -2.77 -8.56
C ILE A 149 11.95 -2.95 -10.07
N GLU A 150 12.67 -3.98 -10.53
CA GLU A 150 13.02 -4.16 -11.93
C GLU A 150 11.82 -4.24 -12.89
N PRO A 151 10.74 -4.98 -12.60
CA PRO A 151 9.56 -5.01 -13.45
C PRO A 151 8.87 -3.64 -13.55
N VAL A 152 8.80 -2.90 -12.44
CA VAL A 152 8.23 -1.53 -12.43
C VAL A 152 9.09 -0.59 -13.26
N ALA A 153 10.41 -0.64 -13.09
CA ALA A 153 11.35 0.17 -13.86
C ALA A 153 11.31 -0.19 -15.36
N ALA A 154 11.17 -1.46 -15.70
CA ALA A 154 11.02 -1.90 -17.10
C ALA A 154 9.73 -1.36 -17.71
N PHE A 155 8.60 -1.46 -17.00
CA PHE A 155 7.33 -0.89 -17.44
C PHE A 155 7.42 0.61 -17.68
N LEU A 156 7.98 1.38 -16.75
CA LEU A 156 8.13 2.83 -16.90
C LEU A 156 9.00 3.20 -18.11
N ARG A 157 10.12 2.49 -18.31
CA ARG A 157 10.98 2.73 -19.48
C ARG A 157 10.29 2.40 -20.81
N SER A 158 9.40 1.39 -20.84
CA SER A 158 8.67 1.03 -22.07
C SER A 158 7.53 2.01 -22.36
N SER A 159 6.95 2.62 -21.34
CA SER A 159 5.81 3.55 -21.46
C SER A 159 6.24 4.98 -21.81
N LEU A 160 7.54 5.31 -21.75
CA LEU A 160 8.09 6.63 -22.10
C LEU A 160 8.54 6.74 -23.56
N LYS A 161 8.37 5.68 -24.36
CA LYS A 161 8.65 5.64 -25.81
C LYS A 161 7.39 5.90 -26.60
#